data_418092a47f65b619f958b1c8e6a93042
#
_entry.id   418092a47f65b619f958b1c8e6a93042
#
_cell.length_a   1.000
_cell.length_b   1.000
_cell.length_c   1.000
_cell.angle_alpha   90.00
_cell.angle_beta   90.00
_cell.angle_gamma   90.00
#
_symmetry.space_group_name_H-M   'P 1'
#
loop_
_entity.id
_entity.type
_entity.pdbx_description
1 polymer ?
#
loop_
_entity_poly.entity_id
_entity_poly.type
_entity_poly.pdbx_seq_one_letter_code
_entity_poly.pdbx_strand_id
1 'polypeptide(L)'
;MIYEILDDTGAVVNTIVADLEFVQANFPGRYREVPQPPPVDSRPPIITKLAFRFRLTDQEYVGILAAAKTEIAVQAWLETFNMVTQINLADARTIAGVQQLAALDLLTDERAATILTAPVAEEERP
;
A
#
# COMPACT_ATOMS: atom_id res chain seq x y z
N MET A 1 -15.31 20.66 4.77
CA MET A 1 -15.89 19.99 3.59
C MET A 1 -15.68 20.88 2.38
N ILE A 2 -15.59 20.29 1.22
CA ILE A 2 -15.39 20.99 -0.04
C ILE A 2 -16.73 21.11 -0.75
N TYR A 3 -17.07 22.33 -1.21
CA TYR A 3 -18.29 22.59 -1.95
C TYR A 3 -17.98 23.28 -3.27
N GLU A 4 -18.64 22.85 -4.32
CA GLU A 4 -18.66 23.55 -5.59
C GLU A 4 -19.80 24.56 -5.58
N ILE A 5 -19.49 25.81 -5.90
CA ILE A 5 -20.48 26.87 -6.01
C ILE A 5 -20.95 26.95 -7.46
N LEU A 6 -22.24 26.91 -7.66
CA LEU A 6 -22.86 26.85 -8.98
C LEU A 6 -23.46 28.22 -9.35
N ASP A 7 -23.51 28.49 -10.65
CA ASP A 7 -24.24 29.64 -11.19
C ASP A 7 -25.73 29.30 -11.43
N ASP A 8 -26.49 30.23 -12.02
CA ASP A 8 -27.91 30.04 -12.30
C ASP A 8 -28.18 28.94 -13.33
N THR A 9 -27.17 28.53 -14.09
CA THR A 9 -27.25 27.47 -15.08
C THR A 9 -26.81 26.11 -14.56
N GLY A 10 -26.29 26.06 -13.32
CA GLY A 10 -25.75 24.85 -12.72
C GLY A 10 -24.28 24.59 -13.04
N ALA A 11 -23.57 25.52 -13.69
CA ALA A 11 -22.15 25.43 -13.95
C ALA A 11 -21.32 25.82 -12.73
N VAL A 12 -20.20 25.12 -12.48
CA VAL A 12 -19.31 25.42 -11.35
C VAL A 12 -18.54 26.71 -11.62
N VAL A 13 -18.73 27.71 -10.77
CA VAL A 13 -18.02 29.00 -10.85
C VAL A 13 -16.94 29.16 -9.81
N ASN A 14 -16.97 28.36 -8.75
CA ASN A 14 -15.97 28.40 -7.69
C ASN A 14 -15.99 27.10 -6.88
N THR A 15 -14.90 26.82 -6.18
CA THR A 15 -14.80 25.71 -5.23
C THR A 15 -14.28 26.26 -3.92
N ILE A 16 -14.99 25.99 -2.82
CA ILE A 16 -14.64 26.52 -1.51
C ILE A 16 -14.56 25.42 -0.47
N VAL A 17 -13.76 25.66 0.57
CA VAL A 17 -13.74 24.85 1.79
C VAL A 17 -14.51 25.60 2.86
N ALA A 18 -15.67 25.08 3.27
CA ALA A 18 -16.56 25.73 4.20
C ALA A 18 -17.46 24.73 4.91
N ASP A 19 -18.14 25.18 5.97
CA ASP A 19 -19.18 24.40 6.63
C ASP A 19 -20.50 24.48 5.85
N LEU A 20 -21.31 23.43 5.97
CA LEU A 20 -22.62 23.39 5.31
C LEU A 20 -23.49 24.60 5.68
N GLU A 21 -23.49 25.02 6.94
CA GLU A 21 -24.25 26.16 7.42
C GLU A 21 -23.84 27.44 6.70
N PHE A 22 -22.54 27.67 6.53
CA PHE A 22 -22.01 28.81 5.79
C PHE A 22 -22.49 28.81 4.33
N VAL A 23 -22.39 27.65 3.67
CA VAL A 23 -22.78 27.52 2.27
C VAL A 23 -24.27 27.71 2.08
N GLN A 24 -25.09 27.18 2.97
CA GLN A 24 -26.54 27.37 2.94
C GLN A 24 -26.95 28.84 3.15
N ALA A 25 -26.22 29.55 4.00
CA ALA A 25 -26.50 30.95 4.28
C ALA A 25 -26.08 31.89 3.14
N ASN A 26 -24.98 31.61 2.45
CA ASN A 26 -24.41 32.50 1.44
C ASN A 26 -24.74 32.08 -0.01
N PHE A 27 -25.00 30.77 -0.25
CA PHE A 27 -25.25 30.23 -1.59
C PHE A 27 -26.48 29.30 -1.57
N PRO A 28 -27.66 29.75 -1.12
CA PRO A 28 -28.82 28.86 -0.99
C PRO A 28 -29.21 28.24 -2.34
N GLY A 29 -29.18 26.91 -2.41
CA GLY A 29 -29.55 26.18 -3.63
C GLY A 29 -28.52 26.23 -4.77
N ARG A 30 -27.34 26.84 -4.55
CA ARG A 30 -26.30 27.02 -5.57
C ARG A 30 -24.99 26.37 -5.16
N TYR A 31 -25.06 25.27 -4.48
CA TYR A 31 -23.87 24.52 -4.07
C TYR A 31 -24.06 23.03 -4.25
N ARG A 32 -22.93 22.32 -4.37
CA ARG A 32 -22.90 20.87 -4.40
C ARG A 32 -21.72 20.40 -3.54
N GLU A 33 -21.96 19.45 -2.65
CA GLU A 33 -20.89 18.83 -1.88
C GLU A 33 -20.01 17.96 -2.78
N VAL A 34 -18.70 18.18 -2.70
CA VAL A 34 -17.72 17.34 -3.39
C VAL A 34 -17.25 16.28 -2.40
N PRO A 35 -17.45 14.97 -2.70
CA PRO A 35 -16.90 13.91 -1.87
C PRO A 35 -15.38 14.03 -1.82
N GLN A 36 -14.80 14.10 -0.63
CA GLN A 36 -13.36 14.02 -0.49
C GLN A 36 -12.91 12.58 -0.77
N PRO A 37 -11.89 12.37 -1.63
CA PRO A 37 -11.28 11.06 -1.72
C PRO A 37 -10.67 10.71 -0.37
N PRO A 38 -10.67 9.42 0.04
CA PRO A 38 -10.02 9.01 1.27
C PRO A 38 -8.56 9.49 1.25
N PRO A 39 -8.01 9.93 2.39
CA PRO A 39 -6.63 10.39 2.44
C PRO A 39 -5.70 9.29 1.97
N VAL A 40 -4.88 9.59 0.97
CA VAL A 40 -3.84 8.67 0.49
C VAL A 40 -2.68 8.75 1.48
N ASP A 41 -2.30 7.59 2.03
CA ASP A 41 -1.10 7.51 2.85
C ASP A 41 0.12 7.70 1.95
N SER A 42 0.80 8.85 2.10
CA SER A 42 1.97 9.20 1.31
C SER A 42 3.28 8.66 1.89
N ARG A 43 3.22 7.98 3.04
CA ARG A 43 4.40 7.39 3.66
C ARG A 43 4.93 6.24 2.80
N PRO A 44 6.27 6.03 2.75
CA PRO A 44 6.82 4.86 2.07
C PRO A 44 6.23 3.56 2.64
N PRO A 45 6.04 2.51 1.82
CA PRO A 45 5.48 1.24 2.29
C PRO A 45 6.54 0.41 3.02
N ILE A 46 6.98 0.89 4.18
CA ILE A 46 8.00 0.25 5.01
C ILE A 46 7.31 -0.55 6.12
N ILE A 47 7.68 -1.81 6.25
CA ILE A 47 7.16 -2.72 7.26
C ILE A 47 8.32 -3.39 8.01
N THR A 48 8.01 -3.95 9.18
CA THR A 48 9.00 -4.72 9.93
C THR A 48 9.28 -6.07 9.26
N LYS A 49 10.41 -6.69 9.60
CA LYS A 49 10.71 -8.05 9.12
C LYS A 49 9.64 -9.05 9.55
N LEU A 50 9.18 -8.94 10.77
CA LEU A 50 8.13 -9.80 11.29
C LEU A 50 6.82 -9.64 10.52
N ALA A 51 6.44 -8.40 10.20
CA ALA A 51 5.26 -8.12 9.39
C ALA A 51 5.39 -8.71 7.99
N PHE A 52 6.56 -8.60 7.37
CA PHE A 52 6.82 -9.24 6.09
C PHE A 52 6.68 -10.76 6.17
N ARG A 53 7.24 -11.38 7.22
CA ARG A 53 7.09 -12.81 7.48
C ARG A 53 5.63 -13.21 7.58
N PHE A 54 4.80 -12.40 8.23
CA PHE A 54 3.35 -12.67 8.36
C PHE A 54 2.55 -12.43 7.08
N ARG A 55 3.09 -11.73 6.11
CA ARG A 55 2.48 -11.66 4.77
C ARG A 55 2.62 -12.98 4.01
N LEU A 56 3.61 -13.80 4.36
CA LEU A 56 3.76 -15.17 3.86
C LEU A 56 2.91 -16.11 4.70
N THR A 57 2.31 -17.12 4.06
CA THR A 57 1.71 -18.22 4.82
C THR A 57 2.81 -19.06 5.47
N ASP A 58 2.46 -19.80 6.52
CA ASP A 58 3.41 -20.71 7.16
C ASP A 58 3.97 -21.74 6.15
N GLN A 59 3.14 -22.25 5.28
CA GLN A 59 3.53 -23.20 4.25
C GLN A 59 4.51 -22.57 3.25
N GLU A 60 4.27 -21.34 2.82
CA GLU A 60 5.18 -20.61 1.94
C GLU A 60 6.54 -20.39 2.60
N TYR A 61 6.55 -19.97 3.85
CA TYR A 61 7.78 -19.73 4.59
C TYR A 61 8.59 -21.00 4.84
N VAL A 62 7.94 -22.08 5.23
CA VAL A 62 8.58 -23.40 5.40
C VAL A 62 9.16 -23.89 4.07
N GLY A 63 8.44 -23.68 2.96
CA GLY A 63 8.93 -24.00 1.63
C GLY A 63 10.20 -23.23 1.27
N ILE A 64 10.26 -21.95 1.62
CA ILE A 64 11.45 -21.10 1.42
C ILE A 64 12.64 -21.64 2.24
N LEU A 65 12.42 -21.95 3.51
CA LEU A 65 13.47 -22.53 4.37
C LEU A 65 13.98 -23.87 3.86
N ALA A 66 13.08 -24.72 3.38
CA ALA A 66 13.47 -26.01 2.79
C ALA A 66 14.29 -25.83 1.51
N ALA A 67 13.87 -24.90 0.64
CA ALA A 67 14.58 -24.59 -0.59
C ALA A 67 15.97 -23.99 -0.33
N ALA A 68 16.13 -23.22 0.73
CA ALA A 68 17.42 -22.61 1.11
C ALA A 68 18.51 -23.66 1.42
N LYS A 69 18.13 -24.89 1.74
CA LYS A 69 19.09 -25.98 1.99
C LYS A 69 19.75 -26.47 0.73
N THR A 70 19.12 -26.31 -0.43
CA THR A 70 19.62 -26.83 -1.71
C THR A 70 19.85 -25.73 -2.74
N GLU A 71 19.15 -24.60 -2.63
CA GLU A 71 19.23 -23.47 -3.55
C GLU A 71 20.01 -22.32 -2.92
N ILE A 72 21.19 -22.07 -3.44
CA ILE A 72 22.07 -21.00 -2.95
C ILE A 72 21.43 -19.62 -3.10
N ALA A 73 20.65 -19.39 -4.16
CA ALA A 73 19.96 -18.13 -4.38
C ALA A 73 18.95 -17.84 -3.27
N VAL A 74 18.22 -18.85 -2.80
CA VAL A 74 17.25 -18.72 -1.69
C VAL A 74 17.99 -18.51 -0.37
N GLN A 75 19.09 -19.20 -0.14
CA GLN A 75 19.93 -19.01 1.04
C GLN A 75 20.46 -17.58 1.09
N ALA A 76 20.97 -17.05 -0.01
CA ALA A 76 21.46 -15.68 -0.10
C ALA A 76 20.32 -14.66 0.17
N TRP A 77 19.13 -14.93 -0.34
CA TRP A 77 17.97 -14.09 -0.06
C TRP A 77 17.62 -14.04 1.43
N LEU A 78 17.61 -15.21 2.11
CA LEU A 78 17.34 -15.31 3.54
C LEU A 78 18.41 -14.60 4.37
N GLU A 79 19.67 -14.73 4.03
CA GLU A 79 20.78 -14.05 4.72
C GLU A 79 20.64 -12.55 4.57
N THR A 80 20.33 -12.03 3.38
CA THR A 80 20.08 -10.63 3.13
C THR A 80 18.87 -10.15 3.92
N PHE A 81 17.78 -10.91 3.93
CA PHE A 81 16.57 -10.62 4.70
C PHE A 81 16.88 -10.48 6.19
N ASN A 82 17.76 -11.32 6.72
CA ASN A 82 18.14 -11.27 8.14
C ASN A 82 19.06 -10.09 8.49
N MET A 83 19.73 -9.50 7.51
CA MET A 83 20.61 -8.35 7.72
C MET A 83 19.86 -7.02 7.79
N VAL A 84 18.70 -6.91 7.18
CA VAL A 84 17.93 -5.66 7.17
C VAL A 84 17.15 -5.51 8.47
N THR A 85 16.86 -4.27 8.85
CA THR A 85 16.07 -3.97 10.04
C THR A 85 14.60 -3.80 9.71
N GLN A 86 14.30 -3.42 8.48
CA GLN A 86 12.95 -3.19 7.99
C GLN A 86 12.89 -3.45 6.49
N ILE A 87 11.70 -3.66 5.97
CA ILE A 87 11.46 -3.98 4.56
C ILE A 87 10.74 -2.82 3.90
N ASN A 88 11.32 -2.28 2.84
CA ASN A 88 10.65 -1.31 1.97
C ASN A 88 10.07 -2.06 0.75
N LEU A 89 8.74 -2.17 0.69
CA LEU A 89 8.05 -2.89 -0.39
C LEU A 89 8.20 -2.21 -1.75
N ALA A 90 8.58 -0.94 -1.80
CA ALA A 90 8.84 -0.20 -3.03
C ALA A 90 10.29 -0.26 -3.50
N ASP A 91 11.20 -0.80 -2.69
CA ASP A 91 12.61 -0.95 -3.07
C ASP A 91 12.75 -2.01 -4.18
N ALA A 92 13.50 -1.65 -5.22
CA ALA A 92 13.70 -2.53 -6.37
C ALA A 92 14.33 -3.87 -5.97
N ARG A 93 15.19 -3.89 -4.96
CA ARG A 93 15.83 -5.12 -4.45
C ARG A 93 14.83 -6.01 -3.74
N THR A 94 13.90 -5.43 -2.98
CA THR A 94 12.81 -6.18 -2.35
C THR A 94 11.91 -6.81 -3.40
N ILE A 95 11.50 -6.04 -4.40
CA ILE A 95 10.66 -6.52 -5.50
C ILE A 95 11.36 -7.65 -6.25
N ALA A 96 12.61 -7.47 -6.61
CA ALA A 96 13.39 -8.50 -7.32
C ALA A 96 13.53 -9.78 -6.50
N GLY A 97 13.77 -9.67 -5.18
CA GLY A 97 13.86 -10.81 -4.28
C GLY A 97 12.58 -11.63 -4.22
N VAL A 98 11.43 -10.97 -4.08
CA VAL A 98 10.12 -11.64 -4.06
C VAL A 98 9.81 -12.28 -5.42
N GLN A 99 10.11 -11.60 -6.51
CA GLN A 99 9.93 -12.15 -7.86
C GLN A 99 10.83 -13.36 -8.11
N GLN A 100 12.04 -13.39 -7.55
CA GLN A 100 12.92 -14.53 -7.62
C GLN A 100 12.33 -15.76 -6.91
N LEU A 101 11.69 -15.56 -5.75
CA LEU A 101 10.99 -16.64 -5.06
C LEU A 101 9.85 -17.20 -5.92
N ALA A 102 9.13 -16.34 -6.62
CA ALA A 102 8.09 -16.77 -7.55
C ALA A 102 8.67 -17.54 -8.74
N ALA A 103 9.81 -17.11 -9.28
CA ALA A 103 10.49 -17.79 -10.38
C ALA A 103 11.00 -19.19 -9.99
N LEU A 104 11.25 -19.41 -8.71
CA LEU A 104 11.66 -20.71 -8.17
C LEU A 104 10.48 -21.57 -7.69
N ASP A 105 9.25 -21.19 -8.05
CA ASP A 105 8.01 -21.89 -7.68
C ASP A 105 7.74 -21.94 -6.16
N LEU A 106 8.37 -21.09 -5.38
CA LEU A 106 8.13 -20.96 -3.93
C LEU A 106 6.92 -20.10 -3.62
N LEU A 107 6.58 -19.20 -4.55
CA LEU A 107 5.38 -18.36 -4.52
C LEU A 107 4.74 -18.41 -5.91
N THR A 108 3.43 -18.21 -5.98
CA THR A 108 2.80 -17.92 -7.27
C THR A 108 3.03 -16.46 -7.64
N ASP A 109 2.92 -16.10 -8.92
CA ASP A 109 3.04 -14.72 -9.37
C ASP A 109 1.98 -13.83 -8.71
N GLU A 110 0.78 -14.35 -8.53
CA GLU A 110 -0.31 -13.67 -7.85
C GLU A 110 0.02 -13.41 -6.37
N ARG A 111 0.59 -14.39 -5.67
CA ARG A 111 1.00 -14.22 -4.27
C ARG A 111 2.15 -13.22 -4.14
N ALA A 112 3.12 -13.27 -5.02
CA ALA A 112 4.23 -12.30 -5.05
C ALA A 112 3.70 -10.87 -5.20
N ALA A 113 2.78 -10.64 -6.14
CA ALA A 113 2.15 -9.36 -6.34
C ALA A 113 1.37 -8.91 -5.09
N THR A 114 0.59 -9.80 -4.47
CA THR A 114 -0.19 -9.50 -3.26
C THR A 114 0.72 -9.10 -2.09
N ILE A 115 1.81 -9.82 -1.86
CA ILE A 115 2.76 -9.51 -0.79
C ILE A 115 3.35 -8.11 -0.96
N LEU A 116 3.69 -7.73 -2.19
CA LEU A 116 4.33 -6.44 -2.49
C LEU A 116 3.35 -5.27 -2.53
N THR A 117 2.09 -5.50 -2.89
CA THR A 117 1.11 -4.43 -3.17
C THR A 117 -0.01 -4.31 -2.15
N ALA A 118 -0.17 -5.28 -1.24
CA ALA A 118 -1.18 -5.19 -0.19
C ALA A 118 -0.95 -3.93 0.66
N PRO A 119 -2.03 -3.19 1.01
CA PRO A 119 -1.91 -1.99 1.83
C PRO A 119 -1.16 -2.27 3.14
N VAL A 120 -0.31 -1.32 3.55
CA VAL A 120 0.44 -1.41 4.81
C VAL A 120 -0.46 -1.00 5.96
N ALA A 121 -0.66 -1.91 6.91
CA ALA A 121 -1.38 -1.62 8.15
C ALA A 121 -0.44 -0.92 9.15
N GLU A 122 -0.99 -0.13 10.06
CA GLU A 122 -0.20 0.56 11.08
C GLU A 122 0.62 -0.42 11.96
N GLU A 123 0.07 -1.59 12.26
CA GLU A 123 0.75 -2.63 13.02
C GLU A 123 1.94 -3.26 12.29
N GLU A 124 2.01 -3.11 10.98
CA GLU A 124 3.13 -3.59 10.16
C GLU A 124 4.30 -2.61 10.15
N ARG A 125 4.07 -1.36 10.50
CA ARG A 125 5.10 -0.31 10.47
C ARG A 125 6.07 -0.45 11.63
N PRO A 126 7.35 -0.07 11.39
CA PRO A 126 8.38 -0.06 12.43
C PRO A 126 8.05 0.87 13.60
#